data_484171f0d52ba95f2f0dbb1eae64b691
#
_entry.id   484171f0d52ba95f2f0dbb1eae64b691
#
_cell.length_a   1.000
_cell.length_b   1.000
_cell.length_c   1.000
_cell.angle_alpha   90.00
_cell.angle_beta   90.00
_cell.angle_gamma   90.00
#
_symmetry.space_group_name_H-M   'P 1'
#
loop_
_entity.id
_entity.type
_entity.pdbx_description
1 polymer ?
#
loop_
_entity_poly.entity_id
_entity_poly.type
_entity_poly.pdbx_seq_one_letter_code
_entity_poly.pdbx_strand_id
1 'polypeptide(L)'
;AASSAYPGYLTPVTLCNYPKGPDFHAPEWIAEEQRRDDPSRVRYPLFLDYQSYLLPGNPYIHLVDGGVSDNLGILPVIQFAGGAQPSENIQIDKKQVAVKKFVIILVNAKQPGHAEYNTQQKVVNLFRVLLAAGEKPMTNFSTLETAYLRTYIRTLTERQRIREQIAKISGEDEIKEKLPELAVPDMDYYFVEVAFDGIGDEQERTYLNEIPTAFKLEREHVDRLRRAAATILDANPDFQKV
;
A
#
# COMPACT_ATOMS: atom_id res chain seq x y z
N ALA A 1 -5.94 -13.24 12.29
CA ALA A 1 -6.09 -14.61 11.76
C ALA A 1 -6.00 -14.61 10.24
N ALA A 2 -6.86 -13.86 9.52
CA ALA A 2 -6.83 -13.83 8.05
C ALA A 2 -5.49 -13.35 7.48
N SER A 3 -4.89 -12.32 8.07
CA SER A 3 -3.58 -11.77 7.70
C SER A 3 -2.39 -12.74 7.88
N SER A 4 -2.63 -13.92 8.44
CA SER A 4 -1.62 -14.99 8.56
C SER A 4 -2.01 -16.23 7.76
N ALA A 5 -3.14 -16.19 7.05
CA ALA A 5 -3.65 -17.32 6.27
C ALA A 5 -2.99 -17.38 4.88
N TYR A 6 -1.65 -17.44 4.86
CA TYR A 6 -0.90 -17.60 3.61
C TYR A 6 -1.14 -18.98 3.02
N PRO A 7 -1.51 -19.08 1.74
CA PRO A 7 -1.79 -20.36 1.07
C PRO A 7 -0.63 -21.35 1.19
N GLY A 8 -0.94 -22.56 1.63
CA GLY A 8 0.06 -23.61 1.87
C GLY A 8 0.58 -23.69 3.31
N TYR A 9 0.46 -22.64 4.11
CA TYR A 9 0.82 -22.66 5.53
C TYR A 9 -0.41 -22.75 6.45
N LEU A 10 -1.44 -21.94 6.16
CA LEU A 10 -2.68 -21.92 6.94
C LEU A 10 -3.89 -21.93 6.01
N THR A 11 -5.01 -22.44 6.52
CA THR A 11 -6.27 -22.45 5.79
C THR A 11 -6.91 -21.05 5.76
N PRO A 12 -7.63 -20.70 4.67
CA PRO A 12 -8.41 -19.48 4.62
C PRO A 12 -9.41 -19.38 5.78
N VAL A 13 -9.65 -18.16 6.23
CA VAL A 13 -10.71 -17.87 7.22
C VAL A 13 -12.03 -17.72 6.45
N THR A 14 -12.99 -18.58 6.74
CA THR A 14 -14.31 -18.56 6.09
C THR A 14 -15.31 -17.80 6.94
N LEU A 15 -15.97 -16.82 6.34
CA LEU A 15 -17.06 -16.05 6.92
C LEU A 15 -18.37 -16.36 6.20
N CYS A 16 -19.49 -16.26 6.92
CA CYS A 16 -20.82 -16.31 6.29
C CYS A 16 -21.11 -14.94 5.63
N ASN A 17 -21.55 -14.99 4.39
CA ASN A 17 -22.06 -13.83 3.68
C ASN A 17 -23.58 -13.75 3.89
N TYR A 18 -24.01 -13.02 4.90
CA TYR A 18 -25.42 -12.90 5.24
C TYR A 18 -26.19 -12.10 4.17
N PRO A 19 -27.49 -12.44 3.95
CA PRO A 19 -28.35 -11.66 3.10
C PRO A 19 -28.42 -10.21 3.55
N LYS A 20 -28.48 -9.30 2.60
CA LYS A 20 -28.60 -7.86 2.88
C LYS A 20 -29.94 -7.58 3.54
N GLY A 21 -29.91 -6.94 4.71
CA GLY A 21 -31.10 -6.44 5.37
C GLY A 21 -31.69 -5.21 4.65
N PRO A 22 -32.92 -4.80 4.97
CA PRO A 22 -33.56 -3.65 4.34
C PRO A 22 -32.79 -2.32 4.55
N ASP A 23 -32.00 -2.25 5.62
CA ASP A 23 -31.20 -1.05 5.96
C ASP A 23 -29.77 -1.09 5.38
N PHE A 24 -29.49 -2.07 4.52
CA PHE A 24 -28.17 -2.15 3.88
C PHE A 24 -28.03 -1.11 2.77
N HIS A 25 -27.07 -0.23 2.94
CA HIS A 25 -26.66 0.74 1.94
C HIS A 25 -25.24 0.45 1.48
N ALA A 26 -25.05 0.23 0.16
CA ALA A 26 -23.72 0.12 -0.40
C ALA A 26 -22.94 1.44 -0.21
N PRO A 27 -21.62 1.37 0.04
CA PRO A 27 -20.80 2.58 0.09
C PRO A 27 -20.97 3.45 -1.18
N GLU A 28 -20.94 4.76 -1.02
CA GLU A 28 -21.19 5.71 -2.12
C GLU A 28 -20.25 5.50 -3.32
N TRP A 29 -18.99 5.15 -3.07
CA TRP A 29 -18.01 4.88 -4.12
C TRP A 29 -18.42 3.73 -5.05
N ILE A 30 -19.22 2.77 -4.59
CA ILE A 30 -19.76 1.68 -5.41
C ILE A 30 -20.75 2.24 -6.45
N ALA A 31 -21.65 3.12 -6.01
CA ALA A 31 -22.59 3.77 -6.92
C ALA A 31 -21.85 4.70 -7.91
N GLU A 32 -20.76 5.29 -7.49
CA GLU A 32 -19.92 6.11 -8.38
C GLU A 32 -19.23 5.27 -9.43
N GLU A 33 -18.56 4.15 -9.07
CA GLU A 33 -17.92 3.27 -10.04
C GLU A 33 -18.95 2.65 -11.00
N GLN A 34 -20.13 2.27 -10.50
CA GLN A 34 -21.22 1.76 -11.34
C GLN A 34 -21.71 2.80 -12.36
N ARG A 35 -21.79 4.08 -12.00
CA ARG A 35 -22.17 5.14 -12.94
C ARG A 35 -21.12 5.41 -14.00
N ARG A 36 -19.85 5.27 -13.64
CA ARG A 36 -18.72 5.53 -14.56
C ARG A 36 -18.50 4.39 -15.52
N ASP A 37 -18.66 3.16 -15.05
CA ASP A 37 -18.48 1.91 -15.82
C ASP A 37 -17.18 1.92 -16.67
N ASP A 38 -16.07 2.30 -16.04
CA ASP A 38 -14.78 2.48 -16.70
C ASP A 38 -13.76 1.43 -16.22
N PRO A 39 -13.51 0.37 -17.02
CA PRO A 39 -12.55 -0.69 -16.66
C PRO A 39 -11.09 -0.24 -16.52
N SER A 40 -10.74 0.95 -17.01
CA SER A 40 -9.38 1.49 -16.91
C SER A 40 -9.05 2.05 -15.52
N ARG A 41 -10.05 2.22 -14.68
CA ARG A 41 -9.88 2.78 -13.33
C ARG A 41 -9.30 1.77 -12.36
N VAL A 42 -8.40 2.23 -11.52
CA VAL A 42 -7.72 1.40 -10.51
C VAL A 42 -8.70 0.75 -9.51
N ARG A 43 -9.86 1.38 -9.26
CA ARG A 43 -10.91 0.83 -8.38
C ARG A 43 -11.86 -0.15 -9.05
N TYR A 44 -11.87 -0.22 -10.37
CA TYR A 44 -12.85 -1.05 -11.09
C TYR A 44 -12.79 -2.53 -10.73
N PRO A 45 -11.61 -3.18 -10.59
CA PRO A 45 -11.52 -4.56 -10.11
C PRO A 45 -12.13 -4.73 -8.70
N LEU A 46 -11.84 -3.82 -7.78
CA LEU A 46 -12.41 -3.84 -6.43
C LEU A 46 -13.94 -3.69 -6.45
N PHE A 47 -14.46 -2.87 -7.35
CA PHE A 47 -15.91 -2.73 -7.57
C PHE A 47 -16.54 -4.04 -8.05
N LEU A 48 -15.92 -4.76 -8.99
CA LEU A 48 -16.39 -6.05 -9.48
C LEU A 48 -16.37 -7.11 -8.36
N ASP A 49 -15.30 -7.17 -7.58
CA ASP A 49 -15.19 -8.07 -6.43
C ASP A 49 -16.29 -7.80 -5.41
N TYR A 50 -16.51 -6.53 -5.07
CA TYR A 50 -17.59 -6.15 -4.17
C TYR A 50 -18.96 -6.55 -4.71
N GLN A 51 -19.24 -6.33 -5.99
CA GLN A 51 -20.50 -6.75 -6.62
C GLN A 51 -20.70 -8.27 -6.53
N SER A 52 -19.62 -9.05 -6.67
CA SER A 52 -19.70 -10.52 -6.59
C SER A 52 -20.24 -11.00 -5.24
N TYR A 53 -19.90 -10.30 -4.14
CA TYR A 53 -20.42 -10.61 -2.80
C TYR A 53 -21.88 -10.23 -2.58
N LEU A 54 -22.46 -9.42 -3.49
CA LEU A 54 -23.87 -9.07 -3.44
C LEU A 54 -24.77 -10.11 -4.15
N LEU A 55 -24.18 -11.03 -4.92
CA LEU A 55 -24.92 -12.03 -5.66
C LEU A 55 -25.52 -13.11 -4.72
N PRO A 56 -26.76 -13.55 -4.94
CA PRO A 56 -27.46 -14.52 -4.08
C PRO A 56 -26.75 -15.88 -3.97
N GLY A 57 -25.89 -16.21 -4.93
CA GLY A 57 -25.19 -17.50 -5.02
C GLY A 57 -23.91 -17.60 -4.16
N ASN A 58 -23.50 -16.55 -3.46
CA ASN A 58 -22.25 -16.51 -2.71
C ASN A 58 -22.47 -16.47 -1.18
N PRO A 59 -22.79 -17.61 -0.53
CA PRO A 59 -23.11 -17.64 0.90
C PRO A 59 -21.88 -17.52 1.81
N TYR A 60 -20.66 -17.60 1.26
CA TYR A 60 -19.42 -17.55 2.04
C TYR A 60 -18.41 -16.57 1.42
N ILE A 61 -17.58 -16.02 2.29
CA ILE A 61 -16.42 -15.21 1.96
C ILE A 61 -15.18 -15.91 2.54
N HIS A 62 -14.19 -16.18 1.70
CA HIS A 62 -12.93 -16.79 2.11
C HIS A 62 -11.83 -15.72 2.14
N LEU A 63 -11.30 -15.46 3.34
CA LEU A 63 -10.21 -14.52 3.54
C LEU A 63 -8.88 -15.25 3.56
N VAL A 64 -7.93 -14.76 2.78
CA VAL A 64 -6.54 -15.22 2.77
C VAL A 64 -5.62 -14.10 3.25
N ASP A 65 -4.34 -14.39 3.40
CA ASP A 65 -3.32 -13.39 3.71
C ASP A 65 -3.32 -12.29 2.64
N GLY A 66 -3.39 -11.04 3.09
CA GLY A 66 -3.36 -9.87 2.21
C GLY A 66 -2.07 -9.77 1.39
N GLY A 67 -0.97 -10.30 1.92
CA GLY A 67 0.32 -10.36 1.24
C GLY A 67 0.28 -11.12 -0.09
N VAL A 68 -0.71 -11.97 -0.33
CA VAL A 68 -0.89 -12.67 -1.61
C VAL A 68 -1.15 -11.70 -2.76
N SER A 69 -1.85 -10.61 -2.52
CA SER A 69 -2.23 -9.62 -3.55
C SER A 69 -1.57 -8.26 -3.34
N ASP A 70 -1.33 -7.85 -2.10
CA ASP A 70 -0.79 -6.55 -1.73
C ASP A 70 0.01 -6.68 -0.42
N ASN A 71 1.26 -7.13 -0.54
CA ASN A 71 2.11 -7.44 0.62
C ASN A 71 2.50 -6.20 1.44
N LEU A 72 2.53 -5.04 0.82
CA LEU A 72 2.91 -3.78 1.46
C LEU A 72 1.70 -2.94 1.89
N GLY A 73 0.47 -3.36 1.54
CA GLY A 73 -0.75 -2.60 1.84
C GLY A 73 -0.83 -1.27 1.08
N ILE A 74 -0.18 -1.18 -0.08
CA ILE A 74 -0.11 0.05 -0.88
C ILE A 74 -1.33 0.22 -1.78
N LEU A 75 -1.92 -0.87 -2.25
CA LEU A 75 -3.02 -0.85 -3.19
C LEU A 75 -4.22 0.00 -2.70
N PRO A 76 -4.69 -0.10 -1.44
CA PRO A 76 -5.74 0.77 -0.94
C PRO A 76 -5.35 2.25 -0.99
N VAL A 77 -4.08 2.59 -0.70
CA VAL A 77 -3.58 3.97 -0.79
C VAL A 77 -3.66 4.49 -2.22
N ILE A 78 -3.20 3.68 -3.19
CA ILE A 78 -3.27 4.01 -4.62
C ILE A 78 -4.73 4.15 -5.09
N GLN A 79 -5.60 3.22 -4.72
CA GLN A 79 -7.01 3.23 -5.06
C GLN A 79 -7.72 4.46 -4.47
N PHE A 80 -7.40 4.81 -3.24
CA PHE A 80 -7.93 5.99 -2.57
C PHE A 80 -7.40 7.27 -3.22
N ALA A 81 -6.11 7.35 -3.48
CA ALA A 81 -5.46 8.47 -4.14
C ALA A 81 -5.88 8.64 -5.61
N GLY A 82 -6.05 7.52 -6.35
CA GLY A 82 -6.50 7.54 -7.74
C GLY A 82 -7.99 7.84 -7.94
N GLY A 83 -8.80 7.77 -6.89
CA GLY A 83 -10.25 8.01 -6.94
C GLY A 83 -10.72 9.30 -6.27
N ALA A 84 -9.97 9.79 -5.31
CA ALA A 84 -10.19 11.09 -4.67
C ALA A 84 -8.82 11.63 -4.27
N GLN A 85 -8.61 12.91 -4.44
CA GLN A 85 -7.43 13.56 -3.85
C GLN A 85 -7.51 13.39 -2.32
N PRO A 86 -6.36 13.28 -1.62
CA PRO A 86 -6.37 13.29 -0.17
C PRO A 86 -7.21 14.45 0.33
N SER A 87 -8.13 14.19 1.25
CA SER A 87 -9.01 15.25 1.73
C SER A 87 -8.23 16.28 2.55
N GLU A 88 -8.38 17.55 2.23
CA GLU A 88 -7.84 18.66 3.04
C GLU A 88 -8.43 18.69 4.44
N ASN A 89 -9.58 18.06 4.62
CA ASN A 89 -10.30 18.03 5.90
C ASN A 89 -10.72 16.60 6.23
N ILE A 90 -10.45 16.19 7.45
CA ILE A 90 -10.92 14.94 8.02
C ILE A 90 -11.87 15.22 9.17
N GLN A 91 -12.82 14.35 9.39
CA GLN A 91 -13.75 14.46 10.51
C GLN A 91 -13.22 13.63 11.69
N ILE A 92 -12.86 14.31 12.78
CA ILE A 92 -12.49 13.69 14.05
C ILE A 92 -13.49 14.19 15.11
N ASP A 93 -14.17 13.26 15.80
CA ASP A 93 -15.16 13.58 16.85
C ASP A 93 -16.19 14.65 16.42
N LYS A 94 -16.73 14.51 15.21
CA LYS A 94 -17.67 15.45 14.56
C LYS A 94 -17.10 16.85 14.29
N LYS A 95 -15.79 17.05 14.42
CA LYS A 95 -15.11 18.30 14.04
C LYS A 95 -14.36 18.12 12.75
N GLN A 96 -14.44 19.07 11.85
CA GLN A 96 -13.56 19.13 10.69
C GLN A 96 -12.18 19.61 11.12
N VAL A 97 -11.16 18.82 10.79
CA VAL A 97 -9.76 19.14 11.07
C VAL A 97 -9.03 19.27 9.75
N ALA A 98 -8.37 20.41 9.55
CA ALA A 98 -7.54 20.64 8.36
C ALA A 98 -6.31 19.75 8.38
N VAL A 99 -6.08 18.99 7.32
CA VAL A 99 -4.87 18.18 7.10
C VAL A 99 -3.83 19.05 6.46
N LYS A 100 -2.67 19.20 7.11
CA LYS A 100 -1.55 19.99 6.62
C LYS A 100 -0.39 19.17 6.09
N LYS A 101 -0.29 17.91 6.52
CA LYS A 101 0.75 17.00 6.07
C LYS A 101 0.16 15.63 5.75
N PHE A 102 0.52 15.08 4.63
CA PHE A 102 0.21 13.71 4.21
C PHE A 102 1.51 12.91 4.19
N VAL A 103 1.67 12.03 5.17
CA VAL A 103 2.90 11.28 5.39
C VAL A 103 2.64 9.80 5.15
N ILE A 104 3.40 9.19 4.24
CA ILE A 104 3.40 7.75 4.02
C ILE A 104 4.74 7.20 4.50
N ILE A 105 4.69 6.33 5.50
CA ILE A 105 5.87 5.57 5.96
C ILE A 105 5.68 4.13 5.51
N LEU A 106 6.44 3.72 4.50
CA LEU A 106 6.42 2.37 3.95
C LEU A 106 7.51 1.53 4.61
N VAL A 107 7.11 0.49 5.35
CA VAL A 107 8.05 -0.47 5.93
C VAL A 107 8.19 -1.66 5.00
N ASN A 108 9.35 -1.80 4.38
CA ASN A 108 9.65 -2.82 3.38
C ASN A 108 10.79 -3.73 3.87
N ALA A 109 10.41 -4.82 4.51
CA ALA A 109 11.35 -5.84 4.98
C ALA A 109 11.64 -6.93 3.91
N LYS A 110 11.62 -6.53 2.62
CA LYS A 110 11.89 -7.44 1.51
C LYS A 110 13.29 -8.03 1.63
N GLN A 111 13.35 -9.36 1.67
CA GLN A 111 14.60 -10.10 1.60
C GLN A 111 15.03 -10.30 0.14
N PRO A 112 16.35 -10.28 -0.15
CA PRO A 112 16.85 -10.73 -1.46
C PRO A 112 16.39 -12.16 -1.70
N GLY A 113 15.88 -12.44 -2.89
CA GLY A 113 15.40 -13.79 -3.22
C GLY A 113 16.49 -14.84 -2.97
N HIS A 114 16.09 -15.99 -2.45
CA HIS A 114 17.00 -17.09 -2.11
C HIS A 114 17.83 -17.52 -3.32
N ALA A 115 19.10 -17.12 -3.36
CA ALA A 115 20.07 -17.56 -4.36
C ALA A 115 20.34 -19.08 -4.29
N GLU A 116 19.93 -19.75 -3.20
CA GLU A 116 20.11 -21.18 -2.98
C GLU A 116 19.53 -22.07 -4.10
N TYR A 117 18.45 -21.62 -4.75
CA TYR A 117 17.87 -22.36 -5.88
C TYR A 117 18.81 -22.44 -7.09
N ASN A 118 19.70 -21.47 -7.25
CA ASN A 118 20.60 -21.37 -8.40
C ASN A 118 21.93 -22.11 -8.16
N THR A 119 22.20 -22.56 -6.94
CA THR A 119 23.43 -23.25 -6.59
C THR A 119 23.36 -24.78 -6.74
N GLN A 120 22.15 -25.33 -6.96
CA GLN A 120 21.93 -26.78 -7.04
C GLN A 120 21.35 -27.18 -8.41
N GLN A 121 21.95 -28.17 -9.04
CA GLN A 121 21.48 -28.76 -10.30
C GLN A 121 20.20 -29.61 -10.11
N LYS A 122 19.90 -30.04 -8.88
CA LYS A 122 18.74 -30.89 -8.59
C LYS A 122 17.43 -30.05 -8.65
N VAL A 123 16.41 -30.65 -9.26
CA VAL A 123 15.06 -30.10 -9.30
C VAL A 123 14.55 -29.89 -7.87
N VAL A 124 14.12 -28.69 -7.58
CA VAL A 124 13.53 -28.31 -6.29
C VAL A 124 12.21 -29.06 -6.08
N ASN A 125 11.91 -29.43 -4.85
CA ASN A 125 10.64 -30.06 -4.48
C ASN A 125 9.45 -29.23 -5.01
N LEU A 126 8.43 -29.90 -5.56
CA LEU A 126 7.23 -29.26 -6.14
C LEU A 126 6.59 -28.25 -5.19
N PHE A 127 6.53 -28.55 -3.89
CA PHE A 127 5.99 -27.63 -2.88
C PHE A 127 6.78 -26.30 -2.82
N ARG A 128 8.11 -26.37 -2.85
CA ARG A 128 8.96 -25.17 -2.91
C ARG A 128 8.78 -24.38 -4.22
N VAL A 129 8.58 -25.08 -5.33
CA VAL A 129 8.28 -24.44 -6.63
C VAL A 129 6.97 -23.68 -6.56
N LEU A 130 5.92 -24.27 -5.95
CA LEU A 130 4.62 -23.62 -5.76
C LEU A 130 4.70 -22.40 -4.85
N LEU A 131 5.46 -22.48 -3.75
CA LEU A 131 5.70 -21.31 -2.88
C LEU A 131 6.42 -20.20 -3.64
N ALA A 132 7.51 -20.51 -4.33
CA ALA A 132 8.26 -19.55 -5.13
C ALA A 132 7.43 -18.93 -6.26
N ALA A 133 6.52 -19.71 -6.86
CA ALA A 133 5.58 -19.23 -7.87
C ALA A 133 4.56 -18.21 -7.30
N GLY A 134 4.25 -18.28 -6.00
CA GLY A 134 3.44 -17.27 -5.30
C GLY A 134 4.26 -16.05 -4.87
N GLU A 135 5.44 -16.27 -4.29
CA GLU A 135 6.29 -15.20 -3.76
C GLU A 135 6.86 -14.26 -4.83
N LYS A 136 7.21 -14.79 -6.00
CA LYS A 136 7.84 -13.98 -7.05
C LYS A 136 6.91 -12.92 -7.65
N PRO A 137 5.67 -13.25 -8.05
CA PRO A 137 4.69 -12.25 -8.48
C PRO A 137 4.40 -11.21 -7.39
N MET A 138 4.19 -11.64 -6.15
CA MET A 138 3.98 -10.76 -5.00
C MET A 138 5.13 -9.75 -4.83
N THR A 139 6.38 -10.22 -4.89
CA THR A 139 7.57 -9.36 -4.80
C THR A 139 7.65 -8.36 -5.95
N ASN A 140 7.35 -8.80 -7.18
CA ASN A 140 7.36 -7.93 -8.35
C ASN A 140 6.26 -6.87 -8.25
N PHE A 141 5.06 -7.27 -7.83
CA PHE A 141 3.92 -6.37 -7.63
C PHE A 141 4.24 -5.31 -6.59
N SER A 142 4.74 -5.69 -5.41
CA SER A 142 5.17 -4.75 -4.36
C SER A 142 6.22 -3.74 -4.86
N THR A 143 7.11 -4.17 -5.76
CA THR A 143 8.11 -3.27 -6.35
C THR A 143 7.45 -2.24 -7.27
N LEU A 144 6.49 -2.67 -8.10
CA LEU A 144 5.74 -1.78 -9.00
C LEU A 144 4.86 -0.80 -8.23
N GLU A 145 4.17 -1.28 -7.19
CA GLU A 145 3.33 -0.44 -6.31
C GLU A 145 4.17 0.64 -5.62
N THR A 146 5.33 0.26 -5.06
CA THR A 146 6.24 1.22 -4.42
C THR A 146 6.71 2.28 -5.41
N ALA A 147 7.11 1.89 -6.62
CA ALA A 147 7.53 2.81 -7.67
C ALA A 147 6.38 3.75 -8.11
N TYR A 148 5.17 3.20 -8.26
CA TYR A 148 3.98 3.99 -8.58
C TYR A 148 3.67 5.01 -7.49
N LEU A 149 3.63 4.58 -6.22
CA LEU A 149 3.34 5.46 -5.08
C LEU A 149 4.36 6.58 -4.96
N ARG A 150 5.65 6.27 -5.12
CA ARG A 150 6.72 7.27 -5.13
C ARG A 150 6.53 8.30 -6.25
N THR A 151 6.19 7.83 -7.45
CA THR A 151 5.92 8.70 -8.61
C THR A 151 4.68 9.55 -8.36
N TYR A 152 3.62 8.98 -7.78
CA TYR A 152 2.39 9.67 -7.44
C TYR A 152 2.65 10.83 -6.44
N ILE A 153 3.33 10.56 -5.33
CA ILE A 153 3.67 11.59 -4.34
C ILE A 153 4.53 12.70 -4.96
N ARG A 154 5.52 12.33 -5.76
CA ARG A 154 6.34 13.30 -6.49
C ARG A 154 5.49 14.18 -7.42
N THR A 155 4.53 13.60 -8.11
CA THR A 155 3.63 14.34 -9.00
C THR A 155 2.76 15.33 -8.22
N LEU A 156 2.23 14.94 -7.05
CA LEU A 156 1.46 15.85 -6.19
C LEU A 156 2.32 17.04 -5.71
N THR A 157 3.53 16.75 -5.25
CA THR A 157 4.48 17.79 -4.79
C THR A 157 4.85 18.77 -5.93
N GLU A 158 5.10 18.25 -7.13
CA GLU A 158 5.41 19.13 -8.29
C GLU A 158 4.18 19.95 -8.73
N ARG A 159 2.98 19.37 -8.73
CA ARG A 159 1.74 20.12 -9.02
C ARG A 159 1.52 21.23 -8.03
N GLN A 160 1.72 20.98 -6.74
CA GLN A 160 1.61 22.01 -5.70
C GLN A 160 2.62 23.13 -5.93
N ARG A 161 3.88 22.80 -6.22
CA ARG A 161 4.92 23.79 -6.51
C ARG A 161 4.58 24.67 -7.72
N ILE A 162 4.08 24.04 -8.80
CA ILE A 162 3.64 24.77 -10.01
C ILE A 162 2.46 25.68 -9.67
N ARG A 163 1.47 25.17 -8.93
CA ARG A 163 0.33 25.95 -8.46
C ARG A 163 0.77 27.19 -7.68
N GLU A 164 1.66 27.04 -6.69
CA GLU A 164 2.19 28.16 -5.90
C GLU A 164 2.90 29.21 -6.76
N GLN A 165 3.63 28.79 -7.79
CA GLN A 165 4.29 29.71 -8.72
C GLN A 165 3.28 30.48 -9.57
N ILE A 166 2.25 29.81 -10.09
CA ILE A 166 1.22 30.45 -10.91
C ILE A 166 0.34 31.36 -10.03
N ALA A 167 0.01 30.94 -8.82
CA ALA A 167 -0.81 31.74 -7.88
C ALA A 167 -0.19 33.10 -7.56
N LYS A 168 1.15 33.19 -7.53
CA LYS A 168 1.88 34.45 -7.34
C LYS A 168 1.72 35.42 -8.53
N ILE A 169 1.39 34.92 -9.72
CA ILE A 169 1.27 35.69 -10.96
C ILE A 169 -0.18 36.03 -11.27
N SER A 170 -1.07 35.02 -11.16
CA SER A 170 -2.45 35.09 -11.70
C SER A 170 -3.54 35.01 -10.61
N GLY A 171 -3.18 34.66 -9.38
CA GLY A 171 -4.13 34.45 -8.30
C GLY A 171 -4.74 33.03 -8.26
N GLU A 172 -5.25 32.62 -7.09
CA GLU A 172 -5.79 31.28 -6.82
C GLU A 172 -7.08 30.98 -7.59
N ASP A 173 -7.94 31.98 -7.78
CA ASP A 173 -9.24 31.79 -8.44
C ASP A 173 -9.06 31.47 -9.93
N GLU A 174 -8.08 32.09 -10.59
CA GLU A 174 -7.76 31.83 -11.99
C GLU A 174 -7.23 30.40 -12.19
N ILE A 175 -6.48 29.86 -11.22
CA ILE A 175 -6.00 28.47 -11.28
C ILE A 175 -7.17 27.50 -11.19
N LYS A 176 -8.10 27.70 -10.26
CA LYS A 176 -9.26 26.83 -10.07
C LYS A 176 -10.15 26.80 -11.32
N GLU A 177 -10.28 27.92 -12.00
CA GLU A 177 -11.13 28.04 -13.19
C GLU A 177 -10.46 27.49 -14.46
N LYS A 178 -9.19 27.84 -14.69
CA LYS A 178 -8.50 27.57 -15.96
C LYS A 178 -7.61 26.34 -15.96
N LEU A 179 -7.13 25.92 -14.77
CA LEU A 179 -6.20 24.82 -14.59
C LEU A 179 -6.64 23.86 -13.46
N PRO A 180 -7.86 23.29 -13.55
CA PRO A 180 -8.38 22.43 -12.51
C PRO A 180 -7.51 21.20 -12.21
N GLU A 181 -6.67 20.76 -13.14
CA GLU A 181 -5.70 19.69 -12.96
C GLU A 181 -4.57 20.04 -11.97
N LEU A 182 -4.34 21.33 -11.70
CA LEU A 182 -3.42 21.81 -10.67
C LEU A 182 -4.10 22.01 -9.31
N ALA A 183 -5.41 21.83 -9.22
CA ALA A 183 -6.16 21.93 -7.97
C ALA A 183 -5.87 20.72 -7.08
N VAL A 184 -4.67 20.69 -6.48
CA VAL A 184 -4.30 19.71 -5.45
C VAL A 184 -4.54 20.31 -4.07
N PRO A 185 -4.81 19.48 -3.04
CA PRO A 185 -4.93 19.93 -1.66
C PRO A 185 -3.72 20.71 -1.19
N ASP A 186 -3.94 21.77 -0.40
CA ASP A 186 -2.89 22.59 0.19
C ASP A 186 -2.29 21.89 1.42
N MET A 187 -1.46 20.90 1.16
CA MET A 187 -0.78 20.11 2.19
C MET A 187 0.58 19.62 1.70
N ASP A 188 1.50 19.42 2.63
CA ASP A 188 2.82 18.84 2.34
C ASP A 188 2.71 17.33 2.17
N TYR A 189 3.41 16.77 1.19
CA TYR A 189 3.43 15.34 0.89
C TYR A 189 4.80 14.76 1.18
N TYR A 190 4.86 13.71 2.00
CA TYR A 190 6.09 13.02 2.37
C TYR A 190 5.98 11.53 2.10
N PHE A 191 7.05 10.95 1.53
CA PHE A 191 7.19 9.52 1.32
C PHE A 191 8.49 9.03 1.93
N VAL A 192 8.38 8.23 2.99
CA VAL A 192 9.50 7.67 3.73
C VAL A 192 9.49 6.16 3.57
N GLU A 193 10.53 5.60 2.98
CA GLU A 193 10.71 4.15 2.89
C GLU A 193 11.70 3.67 3.94
N VAL A 194 11.27 2.71 4.76
CA VAL A 194 12.10 2.02 5.75
C VAL A 194 12.39 0.63 5.18
N ALA A 195 13.55 0.47 4.57
CA ALA A 195 14.02 -0.78 3.97
C ALA A 195 15.48 -1.05 4.35
N PHE A 196 15.89 -2.31 4.37
CA PHE A 196 17.26 -2.70 4.76
C PHE A 196 18.34 -2.10 3.85
N ASP A 197 17.98 -1.74 2.62
CA ASP A 197 18.89 -1.03 1.70
C ASP A 197 19.33 0.35 2.24
N GLY A 198 18.56 0.95 3.18
CA GLY A 198 18.93 2.17 3.89
C GLY A 198 20.01 2.00 4.95
N ILE A 199 20.42 0.75 5.27
CA ILE A 199 21.50 0.49 6.22
C ILE A 199 22.83 0.51 5.48
N GLY A 200 23.72 1.46 5.86
CA GLY A 200 25.03 1.63 5.26
C GLY A 200 26.04 0.53 5.61
N ASP A 201 25.92 -0.07 6.79
CA ASP A 201 26.77 -1.20 7.23
C ASP A 201 26.33 -2.48 6.51
N GLU A 202 27.22 -3.03 5.68
CA GLU A 202 26.97 -4.22 4.89
C GLU A 202 26.81 -5.49 5.74
N GLN A 203 27.52 -5.61 6.84
CA GLN A 203 27.42 -6.76 7.74
C GLN A 203 26.06 -6.74 8.46
N GLU A 204 25.65 -5.57 8.96
CA GLU A 204 24.34 -5.41 9.60
C GLU A 204 23.22 -5.64 8.60
N ARG A 205 23.32 -5.09 7.38
CA ARG A 205 22.34 -5.33 6.31
C ARG A 205 22.21 -6.79 5.93
N THR A 206 23.34 -7.52 5.83
CA THR A 206 23.35 -8.95 5.56
C THR A 206 22.64 -9.71 6.68
N TYR A 207 22.98 -9.44 7.92
CA TYR A 207 22.33 -10.05 9.08
C TYR A 207 20.81 -9.82 9.09
N LEU A 208 20.36 -8.60 8.85
CA LEU A 208 18.92 -8.25 8.83
C LEU A 208 18.17 -9.00 7.70
N ASN A 209 18.80 -9.17 6.55
CA ASN A 209 18.27 -9.93 5.44
C ASN A 209 18.17 -11.45 5.69
N GLU A 210 18.93 -11.97 6.65
CA GLU A 210 18.92 -13.39 7.05
C GLU A 210 17.94 -13.70 8.18
N ILE A 211 17.32 -12.68 8.80
CA ILE A 211 16.32 -12.89 9.85
C ILE A 211 15.12 -13.66 9.27
N PRO A 212 14.76 -14.83 9.81
CA PRO A 212 13.71 -15.64 9.24
C PRO A 212 12.33 -15.01 9.39
N THR A 213 11.45 -15.21 8.41
CA THR A 213 10.02 -14.90 8.55
C THR A 213 9.38 -15.94 9.47
N ALA A 214 9.08 -15.57 10.71
CA ALA A 214 8.56 -16.48 11.74
C ALA A 214 7.59 -15.75 12.68
N PHE A 215 6.64 -16.51 13.27
CA PHE A 215 5.71 -15.97 14.27
C PHE A 215 6.38 -15.60 15.60
N LYS A 216 7.57 -16.10 15.83
CA LYS A 216 8.38 -15.82 17.03
C LYS A 216 9.81 -15.59 16.60
N LEU A 217 10.32 -14.42 16.94
CA LEU A 217 11.71 -14.04 16.76
C LEU A 217 12.44 -14.02 18.09
N GLU A 218 13.75 -14.24 18.07
CA GLU A 218 14.61 -14.03 19.23
C GLU A 218 14.71 -12.53 19.56
N ARG A 219 14.95 -12.24 20.82
CA ARG A 219 15.02 -10.85 21.30
C ARG A 219 16.07 -10.03 20.57
N GLU A 220 17.22 -10.63 20.26
CA GLU A 220 18.29 -9.96 19.53
C GLU A 220 17.80 -9.52 18.13
N HIS A 221 17.10 -10.38 17.37
CA HIS A 221 16.52 -10.03 16.07
C HIS A 221 15.59 -8.82 16.18
N VAL A 222 14.69 -8.84 17.18
CA VAL A 222 13.74 -7.74 17.38
C VAL A 222 14.46 -6.44 17.72
N ASP A 223 15.45 -6.48 18.61
CA ASP A 223 16.20 -5.30 19.03
C ASP A 223 17.05 -4.72 17.89
N ARG A 224 17.59 -5.56 16.99
CA ARG A 224 18.33 -5.12 15.81
C ARG A 224 17.39 -4.52 14.76
N LEU A 225 16.23 -5.13 14.47
CA LEU A 225 15.21 -4.58 13.58
C LEU A 225 14.73 -3.20 14.04
N ARG A 226 14.49 -3.02 15.34
CA ARG A 226 14.09 -1.73 15.91
C ARG A 226 15.17 -0.65 15.75
N ARG A 227 16.43 -1.01 15.98
CA ARG A 227 17.57 -0.08 15.77
C ARG A 227 17.74 0.28 14.31
N ALA A 228 17.63 -0.69 13.42
CA ALA A 228 17.69 -0.47 11.97
C ALA A 228 16.61 0.52 11.52
N ALA A 229 15.36 0.31 11.94
CA ALA A 229 14.26 1.23 11.62
C ALA A 229 14.54 2.65 12.12
N ALA A 230 14.99 2.80 13.38
CA ALA A 230 15.34 4.11 13.93
C ALA A 230 16.46 4.77 13.13
N THR A 231 17.55 4.04 12.82
CA THR A 231 18.67 4.56 12.03
C THR A 231 18.23 5.06 10.66
N ILE A 232 17.36 4.30 9.97
CA ILE A 232 16.85 4.67 8.64
C ILE A 232 15.97 5.93 8.74
N LEU A 233 15.07 6.00 9.72
CA LEU A 233 14.19 7.15 9.93
C LEU A 233 15.01 8.40 10.28
N ASP A 234 15.95 8.30 11.20
CA ASP A 234 16.81 9.41 11.61
C ASP A 234 17.69 9.95 10.46
N ALA A 235 18.09 9.08 9.53
CA ALA A 235 18.87 9.48 8.36
C ALA A 235 18.01 10.02 7.20
N ASN A 236 16.68 9.86 7.25
CA ASN A 236 15.80 10.22 6.14
C ASN A 236 15.46 11.72 6.15
N PRO A 237 15.83 12.50 5.10
CA PRO A 237 15.61 13.94 5.07
C PRO A 237 14.13 14.34 5.04
N ASP A 238 13.24 13.48 4.53
CA ASP A 238 11.81 13.77 4.51
C ASP A 238 11.17 13.50 5.85
N PHE A 239 11.61 12.46 6.57
CA PHE A 239 11.17 12.21 7.94
C PHE A 239 11.56 13.34 8.90
N GLN A 240 12.73 13.96 8.69
CA GLN A 240 13.20 15.09 9.51
C GLN A 240 12.37 16.38 9.33
N LYS A 241 11.54 16.47 8.27
CA LYS A 241 10.64 17.61 8.02
C LYS A 241 9.21 17.38 8.58
N VAL A 242 8.90 16.14 8.97
CA VAL A 242 7.58 15.78 9.51
C VAL A 242 7.43 16.19 10.95
#